data_2ea4fb0f92221434fe7ccf4398493fde
#
_entry.id   2ea4fb0f92221434fe7ccf4398493fde
#
_cell.length_a   1.000
_cell.length_b   1.000
_cell.length_c   1.000
_cell.angle_alpha   90.00
_cell.angle_beta   90.00
_cell.angle_gamma   90.00
#
_symmetry.space_group_name_H-M   'P 1'
#
loop_
_entity.id
_entity.type
_entity.pdbx_description
1 polymer ?
#
loop_
_entity_poly.entity_id
_entity_poly.type
_entity_poly.pdbx_seq_one_letter_code
_entity_poly.pdbx_strand_id
1 'polypeptide(L)'
;MSTTSGMFERLALTNIANCDVFTGQGIPTAWGRLYGGQAVTQALMAAHATLSPASPDLHVHSLHGYFILAGNPAIPILFEVERVRDGRSFATRTVKAIQENRCIFQMTASFHADEPGPSYHIPIADVRAHRKAGEWMDAGMTPSPENLIKRGRQAAPPQPRTVTPAHNCTGTGPTPATLRRD
;
A
#
# COMPACT_ATOMS: atom_id res chain seq x y z
N MET A 1 -10.70 26.17 -7.41
CA MET A 1 -9.47 25.38 -7.63
C MET A 1 -9.75 23.98 -7.14
N SER A 2 -9.62 22.96 -8.00
CA SER A 2 -10.13 21.61 -7.75
C SER A 2 -9.34 20.92 -6.65
N THR A 3 -10.00 20.51 -5.57
CA THR A 3 -9.45 19.73 -4.45
C THR A 3 -8.85 18.37 -4.86
N THR A 4 -9.21 17.86 -6.02
CA THR A 4 -8.77 16.57 -6.54
C THR A 4 -7.31 16.61 -7.03
N SER A 5 -6.85 17.71 -7.66
CA SER A 5 -5.46 17.84 -8.11
C SER A 5 -4.46 17.76 -6.96
N GLY A 6 -4.75 18.40 -5.83
CA GLY A 6 -3.87 18.39 -4.67
C GLY A 6 -3.74 17.03 -3.96
N MET A 7 -4.72 16.15 -4.11
CA MET A 7 -4.65 14.80 -3.53
C MET A 7 -3.70 13.89 -4.31
N PHE A 8 -3.76 13.90 -5.63
CA PHE A 8 -2.85 13.10 -6.48
C PHE A 8 -1.40 13.54 -6.32
N GLU A 9 -1.15 14.86 -6.23
CA GLU A 9 0.19 15.39 -5.97
C GLU A 9 0.77 14.88 -4.63
N ARG A 10 -0.06 14.76 -3.60
CA ARG A 10 0.33 14.25 -2.28
C ARG A 10 0.57 12.74 -2.24
N LEU A 11 0.03 12.00 -3.19
CA LEU A 11 0.25 10.55 -3.31
C LEU A 11 1.45 10.23 -4.20
N ALA A 12 2.05 11.24 -4.86
CA ALA A 12 3.17 11.06 -5.77
C ALA A 12 4.33 10.33 -5.10
N LEU A 13 4.96 9.47 -5.88
CA LEU A 13 6.15 8.72 -5.48
C LEU A 13 7.36 9.18 -6.28
N THR A 14 8.51 9.17 -5.64
CA THR A 14 9.80 9.39 -6.28
C THR A 14 10.58 8.06 -6.28
N ASN A 15 11.01 7.60 -7.45
CA ASN A 15 11.88 6.42 -7.55
C ASN A 15 13.29 6.77 -7.07
N ILE A 16 13.89 5.89 -6.30
CA ILE A 16 15.24 6.06 -5.77
C ILE A 16 16.22 5.22 -6.60
N ALA A 17 17.19 5.90 -7.22
CA ALA A 17 18.35 5.28 -7.88
C ALA A 17 18.00 4.22 -8.94
N ASN A 18 16.88 4.34 -9.64
CA ASN A 18 16.39 3.36 -10.63
C ASN A 18 16.27 1.92 -10.10
N CYS A 19 16.14 1.77 -8.79
CA CYS A 19 15.84 0.50 -8.14
C CYS A 19 14.32 0.37 -7.94
N ASP A 20 13.88 -0.82 -7.57
CA ASP A 20 12.48 -1.07 -7.18
C ASP A 20 12.17 -0.50 -5.77
N VAL A 21 12.67 0.72 -5.53
CA VAL A 21 12.55 1.44 -4.26
C VAL A 21 11.99 2.84 -4.54
N PHE A 22 10.99 3.22 -3.77
CA PHE A 22 10.28 4.49 -3.94
C PHE A 22 10.18 5.21 -2.60
N THR A 23 10.06 6.53 -2.64
CA THR A 23 9.71 7.33 -1.47
C THR A 23 8.45 8.13 -1.72
N GLY A 24 7.61 8.24 -0.70
CA GLY A 24 6.41 9.04 -0.69
C GLY A 24 6.31 9.88 0.58
N GLN A 25 5.64 11.01 0.50
CA GLN A 25 5.41 11.88 1.65
C GLN A 25 4.15 11.45 2.40
N GLY A 26 4.17 11.55 3.73
CA GLY A 26 2.97 11.40 4.55
C GLY A 26 2.04 12.61 4.39
N ILE A 27 0.73 12.36 4.47
CA ILE A 27 -0.27 13.41 4.51
C ILE A 27 -0.65 13.66 5.97
N PRO A 28 -0.46 14.88 6.49
CA PRO A 28 -0.83 15.20 7.86
C PRO A 28 -2.30 14.89 8.15
N THR A 29 -2.55 14.28 9.29
CA THR A 29 -3.89 13.93 9.77
C THR A 29 -4.13 14.57 11.15
N ALA A 30 -5.37 14.90 11.46
CA ALA A 30 -5.74 15.51 12.75
C ALA A 30 -5.41 14.62 13.97
N TRP A 31 -5.29 13.31 13.78
CA TRP A 31 -4.98 12.32 14.83
C TRP A 31 -3.50 11.96 14.93
N GLY A 32 -2.62 12.61 14.14
CA GLY A 32 -1.17 12.45 14.23
C GLY A 32 -0.61 11.09 13.78
N ARG A 33 -1.39 10.28 13.05
CA ARG A 33 -0.96 8.99 12.50
C ARG A 33 -1.18 8.97 10.98
N LEU A 34 -0.33 8.23 10.29
CA LEU A 34 -0.49 8.00 8.86
C LEU A 34 -1.84 7.34 8.58
N TYR A 35 -2.56 7.85 7.58
CA TYR A 35 -3.80 7.22 7.13
C TYR A 35 -3.49 5.91 6.41
N GLY A 36 -4.12 4.80 6.86
CA GLY A 36 -3.86 3.48 6.30
C GLY A 36 -4.15 3.39 4.80
N GLY A 37 -5.22 4.03 4.33
CA GLY A 37 -5.54 4.08 2.90
C GLY A 37 -4.45 4.74 2.07
N GLN A 38 -3.75 5.77 2.59
CA GLN A 38 -2.59 6.36 1.91
C GLN A 38 -1.46 5.34 1.77
N ALA A 39 -1.11 4.62 2.84
CA ALA A 39 -0.03 3.62 2.81
C ALA A 39 -0.32 2.52 1.77
N VAL A 40 -1.57 2.02 1.73
CA VAL A 40 -2.02 1.03 0.74
C VAL A 40 -1.91 1.58 -0.68
N THR A 41 -2.42 2.79 -0.92
CA THR A 41 -2.42 3.42 -2.26
C THR A 41 -1.00 3.64 -2.77
N GLN A 42 -0.13 4.24 -1.95
CA GLN A 42 1.25 4.49 -2.34
C GLN A 42 2.03 3.18 -2.54
N ALA A 43 1.82 2.16 -1.70
CA ALA A 43 2.42 0.84 -1.89
C ALA A 43 1.96 0.18 -3.19
N LEU A 44 0.66 0.30 -3.54
CA LEU A 44 0.13 -0.22 -4.80
C LEU A 44 0.68 0.53 -6.01
N MET A 45 0.82 1.85 -5.92
CA MET A 45 1.45 2.66 -6.97
C MET A 45 2.92 2.27 -7.18
N ALA A 46 3.68 2.03 -6.10
CA ALA A 46 5.04 1.54 -6.17
C ALA A 46 5.11 0.16 -6.86
N ALA A 47 4.23 -0.77 -6.46
CA ALA A 47 4.12 -2.09 -7.10
C ALA A 47 3.84 -1.97 -8.61
N HIS A 48 2.85 -1.16 -8.99
CA HIS A 48 2.48 -0.93 -10.38
C HIS A 48 3.62 -0.32 -11.20
N ALA A 49 4.36 0.63 -10.63
CA ALA A 49 5.48 1.29 -11.31
C ALA A 49 6.64 0.32 -11.66
N THR A 50 6.69 -0.88 -11.06
CA THR A 50 7.67 -1.92 -11.37
C THR A 50 7.20 -2.90 -12.43
N LEU A 51 5.98 -2.78 -12.96
CA LEU A 51 5.52 -3.61 -14.06
C LEU A 51 6.30 -3.28 -15.33
N SER A 52 6.54 -4.31 -16.16
CA SER A 52 7.26 -4.11 -17.41
C SER A 52 6.43 -3.28 -18.41
N PRO A 53 7.00 -2.25 -19.03
CA PRO A 53 6.33 -1.52 -20.10
C PRO A 53 5.99 -2.39 -21.32
N ALA A 54 6.68 -3.53 -21.48
CA ALA A 54 6.41 -4.49 -22.53
C ALA A 54 5.32 -5.50 -22.18
N SER A 55 4.84 -5.50 -20.94
CA SER A 55 3.70 -6.33 -20.53
C SER A 55 2.41 -5.72 -21.08
N PRO A 56 1.44 -6.55 -21.50
CA PRO A 56 0.10 -6.06 -21.80
C PRO A 56 -0.47 -5.33 -20.59
N ASP A 57 -1.56 -4.61 -20.77
CA ASP A 57 -2.23 -3.86 -19.72
C ASP A 57 -2.59 -4.75 -18.53
N LEU A 58 -1.66 -4.85 -17.58
CA LEU A 58 -1.85 -5.61 -16.35
C LEU A 58 -2.54 -4.73 -15.32
N HIS A 59 -3.73 -5.12 -14.91
CA HIS A 59 -4.52 -4.44 -13.91
C HIS A 59 -4.45 -5.16 -12.56
N VAL A 60 -4.39 -4.41 -11.47
CA VAL A 60 -4.51 -5.02 -10.15
C VAL A 60 -5.89 -5.67 -10.00
N HIS A 61 -5.91 -6.95 -9.65
CA HIS A 61 -7.17 -7.68 -9.40
C HIS A 61 -7.31 -8.13 -7.96
N SER A 62 -6.21 -8.18 -7.21
CA SER A 62 -6.25 -8.51 -5.78
C SER A 62 -5.06 -7.94 -5.04
N LEU A 63 -5.26 -7.60 -3.79
CA LEU A 63 -4.20 -7.28 -2.86
C LEU A 63 -4.56 -7.75 -1.45
N HIS A 64 -3.54 -8.10 -0.69
CA HIS A 64 -3.66 -8.42 0.73
C HIS A 64 -2.52 -7.76 1.49
N GLY A 65 -2.82 -7.13 2.62
CA GLY A 65 -1.80 -6.43 3.39
C GLY A 65 -2.07 -6.40 4.88
N TYR A 66 -0.99 -6.19 5.64
CA TYR A 66 -1.00 -6.07 7.08
C TYR A 66 -0.44 -4.73 7.53
N PHE A 67 -1.18 -4.03 8.36
CA PHE A 67 -0.68 -2.90 9.13
C PHE A 67 0.06 -3.44 10.35
N ILE A 68 1.35 -3.17 10.41
CA ILE A 68 2.26 -3.73 11.42
C ILE A 68 2.49 -2.72 12.55
N LEU A 69 2.77 -1.46 12.18
CA LEU A 69 3.02 -0.38 13.12
C LEU A 69 2.29 0.89 12.68
N ALA A 70 2.05 1.79 13.62
CA ALA A 70 1.51 3.11 13.30
C ALA A 70 2.57 3.95 12.60
N GLY A 71 2.29 4.42 11.38
CA GLY A 71 3.15 5.35 10.67
C GLY A 71 3.00 6.79 11.15
N ASN A 72 4.08 7.57 10.99
CA ASN A 72 4.15 8.99 11.28
C ASN A 72 3.98 9.79 9.96
N PRO A 73 2.96 10.66 9.82
CA PRO A 73 2.75 11.42 8.60
C PRO A 73 3.80 12.52 8.36
N ALA A 74 4.61 12.88 9.38
CA ALA A 74 5.68 13.88 9.24
C ALA A 74 6.98 13.30 8.66
N ILE A 75 7.08 11.98 8.54
CA ILE A 75 8.28 11.28 8.07
C ILE A 75 7.99 10.67 6.70
N PRO A 76 8.90 10.79 5.72
CA PRO A 76 8.78 10.10 4.45
C PRO A 76 8.65 8.58 4.64
N ILE A 77 7.94 7.94 3.72
CA ILE A 77 7.76 6.50 3.69
C ILE A 77 8.63 5.94 2.57
N LEU A 78 9.44 4.94 2.89
CA LEU A 78 10.19 4.17 1.92
C LEU A 78 9.36 2.93 1.53
N PHE A 79 9.19 2.70 0.23
CA PHE A 79 8.51 1.53 -0.32
C PHE A 79 9.53 0.66 -1.04
N GLU A 80 9.81 -0.52 -0.51
CA GLU A 80 10.64 -1.54 -1.16
C GLU A 80 9.74 -2.53 -1.87
N VAL A 81 9.96 -2.72 -3.17
CA VAL A 81 9.16 -3.63 -4.01
C VAL A 81 9.99 -4.84 -4.40
N GLU A 82 9.47 -6.01 -4.11
CA GLU A 82 10.00 -7.29 -4.56
C GLU A 82 9.19 -7.79 -5.75
N ARG A 83 9.86 -8.11 -6.85
CA ARG A 83 9.25 -8.77 -8.03
C ARG A 83 9.18 -10.26 -7.79
N VAL A 84 8.08 -10.73 -7.21
CA VAL A 84 7.89 -12.15 -6.92
C VAL A 84 7.68 -12.95 -8.20
N ARG A 85 6.94 -12.38 -9.16
CA ARG A 85 6.66 -13.02 -10.44
C ARG A 85 6.46 -11.99 -11.54
N ASP A 86 7.05 -12.26 -12.69
CA ASP A 86 6.75 -11.61 -13.97
C ASP A 86 6.37 -12.69 -14.98
N GLY A 87 5.09 -12.77 -15.32
CA GLY A 87 4.54 -13.69 -16.32
C GLY A 87 3.80 -12.92 -17.41
N ARG A 88 3.39 -13.60 -18.45
CA ARG A 88 2.67 -12.99 -19.57
C ARG A 88 1.30 -12.44 -19.17
N SER A 89 0.52 -13.21 -18.43
CA SER A 89 -0.85 -12.83 -18.00
C SER A 89 -0.93 -12.42 -16.54
N PHE A 90 0.09 -12.69 -15.72
CA PHE A 90 0.11 -12.39 -14.30
C PHE A 90 1.45 -11.81 -13.86
N ALA A 91 1.41 -10.83 -12.98
CA ALA A 91 2.55 -10.36 -12.22
C ALA A 91 2.20 -10.29 -10.74
N THR A 92 3.19 -10.57 -9.87
CA THR A 92 3.01 -10.51 -8.41
C THR A 92 4.12 -9.64 -7.81
N ARG A 93 3.73 -8.76 -6.92
CA ARG A 93 4.64 -7.85 -6.20
C ARG A 93 4.39 -7.94 -4.71
N THR A 94 5.46 -8.01 -3.94
CA THR A 94 5.40 -7.77 -2.48
C THR A 94 6.02 -6.41 -2.20
N VAL A 95 5.35 -5.61 -1.36
CA VAL A 95 5.80 -4.27 -1.00
C VAL A 95 5.88 -4.14 0.51
N LYS A 96 7.00 -3.58 0.99
CA LYS A 96 7.17 -3.16 2.37
C LYS A 96 7.21 -1.64 2.44
N ALA A 97 6.36 -1.06 3.28
CA ALA A 97 6.42 0.36 3.62
C ALA A 97 7.21 0.52 4.93
N ILE A 98 8.24 1.33 4.89
CA ILE A 98 9.25 1.42 5.95
C ILE A 98 9.38 2.88 6.39
N GLN A 99 9.43 3.10 7.69
CA GLN A 99 9.83 4.36 8.32
C GLN A 99 10.82 4.06 9.44
N GLU A 100 11.88 4.86 9.58
CA GLU A 100 12.91 4.70 10.63
C GLU A 100 13.43 3.25 10.72
N ASN A 101 13.71 2.61 9.59
CA ASN A 101 14.15 1.22 9.47
C ASN A 101 13.19 0.18 10.05
N ARG A 102 11.90 0.53 10.20
CA ARG A 102 10.86 -0.36 10.71
C ARG A 102 9.74 -0.52 9.68
N CYS A 103 9.35 -1.75 9.41
CA CYS A 103 8.19 -2.01 8.55
C CYS A 103 6.91 -1.57 9.26
N ILE A 104 6.19 -0.63 8.66
CA ILE A 104 4.90 -0.13 9.16
C ILE A 104 3.72 -0.80 8.48
N PHE A 105 3.90 -1.22 7.21
CA PHE A 105 2.89 -1.89 6.42
C PHE A 105 3.56 -2.82 5.41
N GLN A 106 2.96 -3.98 5.15
CA GLN A 106 3.41 -4.90 4.12
C GLN A 106 2.21 -5.41 3.35
N MET A 107 2.34 -5.54 2.02
CA MET A 107 1.30 -6.13 1.19
C MET A 107 1.88 -7.00 0.08
N THR A 108 1.04 -7.90 -0.43
CA THR A 108 1.25 -8.57 -1.71
C THR A 108 0.11 -8.21 -2.64
N ALA A 109 0.43 -7.79 -3.86
CA ALA A 109 -0.52 -7.47 -4.91
C ALA A 109 -0.32 -8.39 -6.11
N SER A 110 -1.43 -8.80 -6.73
CA SER A 110 -1.44 -9.55 -7.98
C SER A 110 -2.08 -8.72 -9.08
N PHE A 111 -1.45 -8.75 -10.24
CA PHE A 111 -1.88 -8.06 -11.46
C PHE A 111 -2.20 -9.10 -12.52
N HIS A 112 -3.23 -8.84 -13.33
CA HIS A 112 -3.72 -9.75 -14.34
C HIS A 112 -4.07 -8.98 -15.63
N ALA A 113 -3.80 -9.58 -16.77
CA ALA A 113 -4.26 -9.08 -18.06
C ALA A 113 -5.74 -9.40 -18.24
N ASP A 114 -6.49 -8.51 -18.89
CA ASP A 114 -7.88 -8.76 -19.21
C ASP A 114 -8.01 -9.97 -20.14
N GLU A 115 -8.85 -10.92 -19.74
CA GLU A 115 -9.15 -12.13 -20.51
C GLU A 115 -10.65 -12.28 -20.69
N PRO A 116 -11.15 -12.59 -21.90
CA PRO A 116 -12.57 -12.87 -22.11
C PRO A 116 -12.97 -14.14 -21.37
N GLY A 117 -14.11 -14.10 -20.69
CA GLY A 117 -14.60 -15.25 -19.94
C GLY A 117 -16.11 -15.16 -19.66
N PRO A 118 -16.72 -16.24 -19.17
CA PRO A 118 -18.12 -16.20 -18.76
C PRO A 118 -18.31 -15.28 -17.56
N SER A 119 -19.32 -14.42 -17.61
CA SER A 119 -19.70 -13.55 -16.50
C SER A 119 -20.97 -14.09 -15.84
N TYR A 120 -20.93 -14.20 -14.51
CA TYR A 120 -22.09 -14.56 -13.71
C TYR A 120 -22.21 -13.66 -12.49
N HIS A 121 -23.41 -13.13 -12.26
CA HIS A 121 -23.72 -12.42 -11.02
C HIS A 121 -25.16 -12.73 -10.61
N ILE A 122 -25.39 -12.78 -9.33
CA ILE A 122 -26.74 -12.85 -8.77
C ILE A 122 -27.28 -11.43 -8.80
N PRO A 123 -28.46 -11.18 -9.43
CA PRO A 123 -29.10 -9.87 -9.38
C PRO A 123 -29.28 -9.43 -7.92
N ILE A 124 -28.84 -8.23 -7.62
CA ILE A 124 -29.11 -7.64 -6.30
C ILE A 124 -30.63 -7.50 -6.19
N ALA A 125 -31.24 -8.19 -5.21
CA ALA A 125 -32.63 -7.98 -4.86
C ALA A 125 -32.84 -6.48 -4.55
N ASP A 126 -34.02 -5.98 -4.87
CA ASP A 126 -34.37 -4.56 -4.67
C ASP A 126 -34.12 -4.16 -3.19
N VAL A 127 -32.92 -3.73 -2.91
CA VAL A 127 -32.51 -3.29 -1.57
C VAL A 127 -33.08 -1.89 -1.40
N ARG A 128 -34.25 -1.80 -0.79
CA ARG A 128 -34.79 -0.51 -0.36
C ARG A 128 -33.73 0.14 0.51
N ALA A 129 -33.32 1.35 0.14
CA ALA A 129 -32.45 2.16 0.99
C ALA A 129 -33.07 2.24 2.39
N HIS A 130 -32.54 1.49 3.33
CA HIS A 130 -33.13 1.33 4.66
C HIS A 130 -33.12 2.62 5.46
N ARG A 131 -32.27 3.58 5.09
CA ARG A 131 -32.20 4.89 5.76
C ARG A 131 -31.74 5.98 4.80
N LYS A 132 -32.31 7.17 4.95
CA LYS A 132 -31.77 8.37 4.30
C LYS A 132 -30.36 8.63 4.84
N ALA A 133 -29.45 9.11 4.00
CA ALA A 133 -28.04 9.34 4.36
C ALA A 133 -27.82 10.17 5.65
N GLY A 134 -28.80 11.00 6.04
CA GLY A 134 -28.76 11.79 7.30
C GLY A 134 -29.00 10.98 8.57
N GLU A 135 -29.71 9.84 8.50
CA GLU A 135 -30.08 9.08 9.70
C GLU A 135 -28.90 8.34 10.36
N TRP A 136 -27.79 8.14 9.64
CA TRP A 136 -26.54 7.61 10.21
C TRP A 136 -25.83 8.61 11.10
N MET A 137 -25.99 9.90 10.83
CA MET A 137 -25.40 10.98 11.61
C MET A 137 -26.11 11.15 12.98
N ASP A 138 -27.42 10.93 13.02
CA ASP A 138 -28.23 11.09 14.24
C ASP A 138 -28.10 9.89 15.20
N ALA A 139 -27.61 8.75 14.71
CA ALA A 139 -27.39 7.55 15.54
C ALA A 139 -26.12 7.58 16.42
N GLY A 140 -25.47 8.72 16.57
CA GLY A 140 -24.27 8.87 17.42
C GLY A 140 -23.04 8.11 16.94
N MET A 141 -23.06 7.63 15.70
CA MET A 141 -21.95 6.86 15.10
C MET A 141 -20.94 7.71 14.34
N THR A 142 -21.12 9.02 14.24
CA THR A 142 -20.04 9.92 13.83
C THR A 142 -19.07 10.04 14.99
N PRO A 143 -17.83 9.55 14.84
CA PRO A 143 -16.82 9.84 15.84
C PRO A 143 -16.60 11.35 15.80
N SER A 144 -17.00 12.06 16.88
CA SER A 144 -16.64 13.46 16.99
C SER A 144 -15.12 13.57 16.93
N PRO A 145 -14.55 14.64 16.36
CA PRO A 145 -13.11 14.86 16.37
C PRO A 145 -12.49 14.67 17.77
N GLU A 146 -13.21 15.02 18.82
CA GLU A 146 -12.80 14.85 20.22
C GLU A 146 -12.71 13.38 20.66
N ASN A 147 -13.61 12.51 20.20
CA ASN A 147 -13.59 11.08 20.51
C ASN A 147 -12.48 10.33 19.75
N LEU A 148 -12.11 10.77 18.56
CA LEU A 148 -10.95 10.29 17.82
C LEU A 148 -9.65 10.67 18.54
N ILE A 149 -9.55 11.90 19.05
CA ILE A 149 -8.39 12.39 19.80
C ILE A 149 -8.22 11.63 21.12
N LYS A 150 -9.31 11.33 21.84
CA LYS A 150 -9.26 10.59 23.12
C LYS A 150 -8.78 9.15 22.94
N ARG A 151 -9.17 8.46 21.88
CA ARG A 151 -8.65 7.12 21.54
C ARG A 151 -7.17 7.11 21.16
N GLY A 152 -6.65 8.19 20.57
CA GLY A 152 -5.24 8.35 20.21
C GLY A 152 -4.29 8.58 21.38
N ARG A 153 -4.79 9.07 22.54
CA ARG A 153 -3.96 9.40 23.73
C ARG A 153 -3.70 8.23 24.67
N GLN A 154 -4.33 7.06 24.48
CA GLN A 154 -4.19 5.91 25.40
C GLN A 154 -3.07 4.94 25.06
N ALA A 155 -2.32 5.13 23.98
CA ALA A 155 -1.18 4.30 23.65
C ALA A 155 0.12 5.09 23.88
N ALA A 156 0.81 4.84 24.99
CA ALA A 156 2.17 5.31 25.18
C ALA A 156 3.09 4.69 24.10
N PRO A 157 4.00 5.46 23.50
CA PRO A 157 4.90 4.93 22.48
C PRO A 157 5.86 3.91 23.11
N PRO A 158 6.10 2.76 22.46
CA PRO A 158 7.14 1.84 22.89
C PRO A 158 8.51 2.49 22.73
N GLN A 159 9.39 2.27 23.72
CA GLN A 159 10.77 2.76 23.75
C GLN A 159 11.57 2.25 22.51
N PRO A 160 12.42 3.07 21.91
CA PRO A 160 13.20 2.67 20.74
C PRO A 160 14.23 1.60 21.11
N ARG A 161 14.16 0.44 20.47
CA ARG A 161 15.25 -0.54 20.46
C ARG A 161 16.16 -0.19 19.28
N THR A 162 17.43 0.05 19.56
CA THR A 162 18.48 0.22 18.56
C THR A 162 18.65 -1.07 17.77
N VAL A 163 18.41 -1.01 16.47
CA VAL A 163 18.69 -2.10 15.53
C VAL A 163 19.69 -1.57 14.52
N THR A 164 20.82 -2.25 14.45
CA THR A 164 21.94 -1.98 13.51
C THR A 164 21.47 -2.21 12.07
N PRO A 165 21.78 -1.32 11.11
CA PRO A 165 21.38 -1.50 9.72
C PRO A 165 22.28 -2.54 9.05
N ALA A 166 21.70 -3.60 8.52
CA ALA A 166 22.36 -4.50 7.61
C ALA A 166 21.49 -4.60 6.34
N HIS A 167 21.81 -3.78 5.33
CA HIS A 167 21.55 -4.13 3.94
C HIS A 167 22.37 -3.23 3.03
N ASN A 168 23.49 -3.81 2.56
CA ASN A 168 24.20 -3.33 1.39
C ASN A 168 23.40 -3.71 0.15
N CYS A 169 23.02 -2.72 -0.66
CA CYS A 169 22.58 -2.92 -2.04
C CYS A 169 23.81 -3.17 -2.93
N THR A 170 24.53 -4.26 -2.73
CA THR A 170 25.51 -4.73 -3.71
C THR A 170 24.91 -5.91 -4.42
N GLY A 171 24.48 -5.65 -5.68
CA GLY A 171 23.99 -6.67 -6.58
C GLY A 171 25.09 -7.66 -6.96
N THR A 172 25.07 -8.82 -6.34
CA THR A 172 25.65 -10.04 -6.89
C THR A 172 24.63 -11.14 -6.70
N GLY A 173 23.82 -11.34 -7.76
CA GLY A 173 22.95 -12.50 -7.86
C GLY A 173 23.80 -13.77 -7.93
N PRO A 174 23.32 -14.90 -7.38
CA PRO A 174 24.05 -16.16 -7.47
C PRO A 174 24.10 -16.64 -8.93
N THR A 175 25.31 -16.97 -9.37
CA THR A 175 25.58 -17.67 -10.65
C THR A 175 24.81 -19.00 -10.65
N PRO A 176 24.12 -19.38 -11.74
CA PRO A 176 23.44 -20.65 -11.81
C PRO A 176 24.44 -21.80 -11.78
N ALA A 177 24.36 -22.63 -10.75
CA ALA A 177 25.10 -23.87 -10.66
C ALA A 177 24.59 -24.84 -11.74
N THR A 178 25.53 -25.30 -12.56
CA THR A 178 25.35 -26.32 -13.59
C THR A 178 24.95 -27.64 -12.93
N LEU A 179 23.71 -28.04 -13.07
CA LEU A 179 23.24 -29.38 -12.71
C LEU A 179 23.82 -30.37 -13.74
N ARG A 180 24.79 -31.16 -13.31
CA ARG A 180 25.19 -32.38 -14.02
C ARG A 180 24.11 -33.44 -13.79
N ARG A 181 23.64 -34.00 -14.90
CA ARG A 181 22.84 -35.25 -14.91
C ARG A 181 23.83 -36.42 -14.81
N ASP A 182 23.61 -37.25 -13.88
CA ASP A 182 23.94 -38.68 -13.93
C ASP A 182 22.63 -39.46 -13.76
#